data_151327ef66d168b85de9b8721d174d27
#
_entry.id   151327ef66d168b85de9b8721d174d27
#
_cell.length_a   1.000
_cell.length_b   1.000
_cell.length_c   1.000
_cell.angle_alpha   90.00
_cell.angle_beta   90.00
_cell.angle_gamma   90.00
#
_symmetry.space_group_name_H-M   'P 1'
#
loop_
_entity.id
_entity.type
_entity.pdbx_description
1 polymer ?
#
loop_
_entity_poly.entity_id
_entity_poly.type
_entity_poly.pdbx_seq_one_letter_code
_entity_poly.pdbx_strand_id
1 'polypeptide(L)'
;MTLAERKRLTDVARGAAHADLYVHGGTLLNVYTGEVYPANVAVRGERIAYVGAREDMVGPRTKMLEASGQTLVPGYIDPHVHPGHLTTPSALARFALPLGTTSVFADTLQLWELGGLRAFHLVADALARSPLKFYWMIRPHAQSRSADEPRRYKLADLAKAMAHPCAVAIGEVTRWPEAWGGSLDLLRRLALAHGRLPRVEGHTAG
;
A
#
# COMPACT_ATOMS: atom_id res chain seq x y z
N MET A 1 -13.12 0.49 -8.98
CA MET A 1 -14.40 1.12 -8.52
C MET A 1 -15.41 1.05 -9.64
N THR A 2 -16.55 0.40 -9.42
CA THR A 2 -17.67 0.26 -10.36
C THR A 2 -18.48 1.56 -10.49
N LEU A 3 -19.32 1.67 -11.51
CA LEU A 3 -20.24 2.81 -11.66
C LEU A 3 -21.21 2.92 -10.47
N ALA A 4 -21.71 1.79 -9.96
CA ALA A 4 -22.61 1.78 -8.80
C ALA A 4 -21.92 2.29 -7.52
N GLU A 5 -20.65 1.95 -7.31
CA GLU A 5 -19.86 2.49 -6.20
C GLU A 5 -19.62 3.99 -6.34
N ARG A 6 -19.30 4.48 -7.55
CA ARG A 6 -19.15 5.92 -7.81
C ARG A 6 -20.44 6.66 -7.49
N LYS A 7 -21.57 6.15 -7.99
CA LYS A 7 -22.88 6.75 -7.71
C LYS A 7 -23.16 6.84 -6.21
N ARG A 8 -22.96 5.75 -5.46
CA ARG A 8 -23.16 5.76 -4.00
C ARG A 8 -22.29 6.81 -3.28
N LEU A 9 -21.02 6.94 -3.65
CA LEU A 9 -20.14 7.97 -3.08
C LEU A 9 -20.65 9.38 -3.42
N THR A 10 -21.03 9.60 -4.68
CA THR A 10 -21.56 10.90 -5.14
C THR A 10 -22.88 11.25 -4.42
N ASP A 11 -23.77 10.27 -4.22
CA ASP A 11 -25.04 10.52 -3.51
C ASP A 11 -24.79 10.95 -2.04
N VAL A 12 -23.81 10.32 -1.35
CA VAL A 12 -23.38 10.74 -0.01
C VAL A 12 -22.75 12.13 -0.05
N ALA A 13 -21.82 12.37 -0.98
CA ALA A 13 -21.17 13.68 -1.11
C ALA A 13 -22.14 14.84 -1.35
N ARG A 14 -23.30 14.56 -1.98
CA ARG A 14 -24.36 15.54 -2.27
C ARG A 14 -25.43 15.63 -1.17
N GLY A 15 -25.36 14.81 -0.11
CA GLY A 15 -26.41 14.71 0.91
C GLY A 15 -27.67 13.94 0.46
N ALA A 16 -27.64 13.32 -0.74
CA ALA A 16 -28.76 12.51 -1.24
C ALA A 16 -28.83 11.11 -0.63
N ALA A 17 -27.78 10.70 0.09
CA ALA A 17 -27.72 9.45 0.85
C ALA A 17 -26.88 9.64 2.12
N HIS A 18 -27.09 8.78 3.11
CA HIS A 18 -26.38 8.86 4.38
C HIS A 18 -25.00 8.15 4.31
N ALA A 19 -24.03 8.73 5.02
CA ALA A 19 -22.73 8.13 5.27
C ALA A 19 -22.83 6.92 6.23
N ASP A 20 -21.87 6.02 6.17
CA ASP A 20 -21.74 4.92 7.14
C ASP A 20 -21.02 5.39 8.41
N LEU A 21 -20.01 6.27 8.24
CA LEU A 21 -19.25 6.88 9.33
C LEU A 21 -19.08 8.37 9.05
N TYR A 22 -19.19 9.17 10.10
CA TYR A 22 -18.97 10.60 10.05
C TYR A 22 -18.02 11.01 11.18
N VAL A 23 -16.84 11.48 10.84
CA VAL A 23 -15.85 12.02 11.79
C VAL A 23 -16.03 13.53 11.85
N HIS A 24 -16.21 14.08 13.04
CA HIS A 24 -16.55 15.50 13.21
C HIS A 24 -15.78 16.16 14.36
N GLY A 25 -15.78 17.49 14.34
CA GLY A 25 -15.19 18.31 15.41
C GLY A 25 -13.67 18.44 15.34
N GLY A 26 -13.00 17.78 14.40
CA GLY A 26 -11.55 17.80 14.26
C GLY A 26 -11.02 18.91 13.38
N THR A 27 -9.71 19.07 13.40
CA THR A 27 -8.95 19.96 12.51
C THR A 27 -8.25 19.09 11.45
N LEU A 28 -8.49 19.33 10.17
CA LEU A 28 -7.90 18.57 9.06
C LEU A 28 -6.58 19.19 8.63
N LEU A 29 -5.54 18.37 8.49
CA LEU A 29 -4.35 18.69 7.71
C LEU A 29 -4.56 18.23 6.26
N ASN A 30 -4.69 19.17 5.34
CA ASN A 30 -4.74 18.90 3.91
C ASN A 30 -3.32 18.63 3.40
N VAL A 31 -2.98 17.38 3.18
CA VAL A 31 -1.63 16.98 2.76
C VAL A 31 -1.26 17.40 1.32
N TYR A 32 -2.21 17.87 0.53
CA TYR A 32 -1.93 18.40 -0.81
C TYR A 32 -1.53 19.88 -0.79
N THR A 33 -2.08 20.65 0.13
CA THR A 33 -1.85 22.10 0.22
C THR A 33 -1.05 22.53 1.44
N GLY A 34 -0.95 21.66 2.46
CA GLY A 34 -0.36 21.97 3.76
C GLY A 34 -1.26 22.83 4.68
N GLU A 35 -2.47 23.15 4.23
CA GLU A 35 -3.42 23.93 5.03
C GLU A 35 -3.97 23.12 6.19
N VAL A 36 -4.26 23.81 7.29
CA VAL A 36 -4.88 23.24 8.49
C VAL A 36 -6.16 24.01 8.78
N TYR A 37 -7.32 23.32 8.77
CA TYR A 37 -8.62 23.93 8.95
C TYR A 37 -9.64 22.97 9.56
N PRO A 38 -10.69 23.48 10.25
CA PRO A 38 -11.79 22.65 10.75
C PRO A 38 -12.49 21.94 9.59
N ALA A 39 -12.63 20.62 9.66
CA ALA A 39 -13.39 19.87 8.69
C ALA A 39 -13.90 18.54 9.25
N ASN A 40 -15.02 18.07 8.71
CA ASN A 40 -15.60 16.79 8.98
C ASN A 40 -15.31 15.83 7.80
N VAL A 41 -15.32 14.53 8.06
CA VAL A 41 -15.05 13.49 7.05
C VAL A 41 -16.20 12.49 7.03
N ALA A 42 -16.89 12.39 5.89
CA ALA A 42 -17.93 11.38 5.67
C ALA A 42 -17.37 10.19 4.89
N VAL A 43 -17.63 8.98 5.37
CA VAL A 43 -17.15 7.73 4.77
C VAL A 43 -18.34 6.89 4.33
N ARG A 44 -18.20 6.27 3.15
CA ARG A 44 -19.14 5.28 2.63
C ARG A 44 -18.39 4.02 2.20
N GLY A 45 -18.67 2.89 2.85
CA GLY A 45 -17.90 1.67 2.68
C GLY A 45 -16.45 1.90 3.10
N GLU A 46 -15.52 1.64 2.19
CA GLU A 46 -14.08 1.81 2.43
C GLU A 46 -13.51 3.12 1.86
N ARG A 47 -14.38 4.12 1.59
CA ARG A 47 -13.92 5.34 0.90
C ARG A 47 -14.46 6.60 1.55
N ILE A 48 -13.63 7.63 1.56
CA ILE A 48 -14.05 8.99 1.89
C ILE A 48 -14.96 9.48 0.77
N ALA A 49 -16.17 9.88 1.14
CA ALA A 49 -17.16 10.43 0.23
C ALA A 49 -17.15 11.97 0.24
N TYR A 50 -16.87 12.57 1.40
CA TYR A 50 -16.88 14.02 1.55
C TYR A 50 -15.89 14.47 2.63
N VAL A 51 -15.31 15.64 2.42
CA VAL A 51 -14.51 16.38 3.40
C VAL A 51 -14.98 17.82 3.40
N GLY A 52 -15.31 18.39 4.56
CA GLY A 52 -15.78 19.76 4.70
C GLY A 52 -16.73 19.96 5.88
N ALA A 53 -17.49 21.04 5.88
CA ALA A 53 -18.32 21.44 7.02
C ALA A 53 -19.77 20.90 7.00
N ARG A 54 -20.25 20.33 5.86
CA ARG A 54 -21.64 19.91 5.73
C ARG A 54 -21.95 18.63 6.50
N GLU A 55 -23.20 18.53 6.98
CA GLU A 55 -23.71 17.43 7.81
C GLU A 55 -24.96 16.76 7.21
N ASP A 56 -25.44 17.21 6.06
CA ASP A 56 -26.65 16.71 5.41
C ASP A 56 -26.60 15.24 4.97
N MET A 57 -25.40 14.62 4.99
CA MET A 57 -25.20 13.19 4.81
C MET A 57 -25.24 12.39 6.12
N VAL A 58 -25.48 13.02 7.27
CA VAL A 58 -25.64 12.32 8.55
C VAL A 58 -27.08 11.80 8.66
N GLY A 59 -27.23 10.53 9.00
CA GLY A 59 -28.53 9.89 9.16
C GLY A 59 -28.61 9.00 10.38
N PRO A 60 -29.80 8.43 10.69
CA PRO A 60 -30.01 7.68 11.93
C PRO A 60 -29.10 6.47 12.14
N ARG A 61 -28.49 5.96 11.07
CA ARG A 61 -27.57 4.80 11.13
C ARG A 61 -26.12 5.18 10.90
N THR A 62 -25.82 6.46 10.72
CA THR A 62 -24.44 6.94 10.56
C THR A 62 -23.71 6.82 11.90
N LYS A 63 -22.61 6.11 11.90
CA LYS A 63 -21.72 6.06 13.08
C LYS A 63 -21.01 7.39 13.22
N MET A 64 -21.20 8.06 14.35
CA MET A 64 -20.51 9.33 14.67
C MET A 64 -19.19 9.04 15.38
N LEU A 65 -18.13 9.74 14.98
CA LEU A 65 -16.83 9.72 15.64
C LEU A 65 -16.41 11.14 15.98
N GLU A 66 -16.42 11.46 17.27
CA GLU A 66 -15.96 12.75 17.79
C GLU A 66 -14.44 12.86 17.73
N ALA A 67 -13.94 13.95 17.18
CA ALA A 67 -12.52 14.22 17.01
C ALA A 67 -12.14 15.65 17.51
N SER A 68 -12.93 16.23 18.41
CA SER A 68 -12.65 17.55 18.99
C SER A 68 -11.27 17.58 19.65
N GLY A 69 -10.51 18.61 19.34
CA GLY A 69 -9.13 18.77 19.83
C GLY A 69 -8.10 17.87 19.14
N GLN A 70 -8.51 17.08 18.13
CA GLN A 70 -7.60 16.20 17.38
C GLN A 70 -7.36 16.72 15.96
N THR A 71 -6.19 16.37 15.42
CA THR A 71 -5.88 16.63 14.02
C THR A 71 -6.15 15.40 13.18
N LEU A 72 -7.01 15.55 12.16
CA LEU A 72 -7.31 14.52 11.20
C LEU A 72 -6.23 14.52 10.11
N VAL A 73 -5.57 13.39 9.93
CA VAL A 73 -4.54 13.17 8.91
C VAL A 73 -4.83 11.86 8.17
N PRO A 74 -4.38 11.70 6.90
CA PRO A 74 -4.35 10.38 6.27
C PRO A 74 -3.50 9.42 7.10
N GLY A 75 -3.86 8.14 7.10
CA GLY A 75 -3.02 7.12 7.70
C GLY A 75 -1.61 7.12 7.10
N TYR A 76 -0.61 6.93 7.95
CA TYR A 76 0.79 6.93 7.51
C TYR A 76 1.08 5.76 6.56
N ILE A 77 2.02 6.01 5.65
CA ILE A 77 2.52 5.04 4.69
C ILE A 77 4.00 4.82 5.00
N ASP A 78 4.38 3.59 5.31
CA ASP A 78 5.78 3.21 5.34
C ASP A 78 6.21 2.86 3.90
N PRO A 79 7.09 3.65 3.28
CA PRO A 79 7.44 3.48 1.87
C PRO A 79 8.38 2.31 1.60
N HIS A 80 8.99 1.72 2.63
CA HIS A 80 9.87 0.56 2.47
C HIS A 80 10.04 -0.20 3.77
N VAL A 81 9.64 -1.47 3.79
CA VAL A 81 9.78 -2.33 4.96
C VAL A 81 10.11 -3.77 4.56
N HIS A 82 10.89 -4.45 5.41
CA HIS A 82 11.16 -5.89 5.34
C HIS A 82 10.37 -6.62 6.43
N PRO A 83 9.11 -6.98 6.20
CA PRO A 83 8.23 -7.47 7.26
C PRO A 83 8.62 -8.83 7.85
N GLY A 84 9.56 -9.53 7.23
CA GLY A 84 10.07 -10.82 7.69
C GLY A 84 11.37 -10.77 8.50
N HIS A 85 11.99 -9.60 8.69
CA HIS A 85 13.28 -9.51 9.38
C HIS A 85 13.19 -9.71 10.88
N LEU A 86 12.32 -8.97 11.56
CA LEU A 86 12.24 -8.94 13.02
C LEU A 86 10.93 -9.55 13.55
N THR A 87 9.93 -9.66 12.70
CA THR A 87 8.59 -10.10 13.11
C THR A 87 7.84 -10.67 11.91
N THR A 88 6.75 -11.39 12.18
CA THR A 88 5.85 -11.80 11.10
C THR A 88 5.07 -10.59 10.57
N PRO A 89 4.62 -10.59 9.30
CA PRO A 89 3.80 -9.51 8.76
C PRO A 89 2.53 -9.25 9.59
N SER A 90 1.90 -10.28 10.15
CA SER A 90 0.73 -10.13 11.00
C SER A 90 1.06 -9.47 12.34
N ALA A 91 2.22 -9.75 12.92
CA ALA A 91 2.66 -9.07 14.13
C ALA A 91 3.03 -7.61 13.84
N LEU A 92 3.69 -7.31 12.71
CA LEU A 92 3.93 -5.95 12.27
C LEU A 92 2.63 -5.13 12.22
N ALA A 93 1.56 -5.70 11.67
CA ALA A 93 0.26 -5.03 11.60
C ALA A 93 -0.28 -4.64 12.99
N ARG A 94 -0.10 -5.51 13.99
CA ARG A 94 -0.54 -5.25 15.38
C ARG A 94 0.21 -4.09 16.04
N PHE A 95 1.45 -3.85 15.67
CA PHE A 95 2.25 -2.74 16.20
C PHE A 95 2.08 -1.46 15.41
N ALA A 96 2.04 -1.54 14.08
CA ALA A 96 2.02 -0.38 13.21
C ALA A 96 0.67 0.36 13.20
N LEU A 97 -0.45 -0.37 13.17
CA LEU A 97 -1.78 0.23 13.09
C LEU A 97 -2.13 1.15 14.25
N PRO A 98 -1.92 0.78 15.53
CA PRO A 98 -2.20 1.68 16.65
C PRO A 98 -1.36 2.97 16.65
N LEU A 99 -0.23 2.97 15.94
CA LEU A 99 0.65 4.13 15.78
C LEU A 99 0.34 4.96 14.53
N GLY A 100 -0.70 4.59 13.79
CA GLY A 100 -1.20 5.35 12.64
C GLY A 100 -0.69 4.92 11.28
N THR A 101 0.22 3.94 11.19
CA THR A 101 0.66 3.39 9.89
C THR A 101 -0.40 2.42 9.35
N THR A 102 -1.00 2.76 8.23
CA THR A 102 -2.11 2.02 7.63
C THR A 102 -1.73 1.27 6.35
N SER A 103 -0.59 1.60 5.76
CA SER A 103 -0.08 0.99 4.54
C SER A 103 1.43 0.84 4.59
N VAL A 104 1.94 -0.24 4.02
CA VAL A 104 3.37 -0.51 3.92
C VAL A 104 3.72 -0.98 2.51
N PHE A 105 4.87 -0.53 2.01
CA PHE A 105 5.50 -1.09 0.82
C PHE A 105 6.53 -2.13 1.28
N ALA A 106 6.20 -3.39 1.06
CA ALA A 106 6.90 -4.53 1.62
C ALA A 106 7.80 -5.22 0.58
N ASP A 107 9.09 -5.32 0.89
CA ASP A 107 10.03 -6.08 0.06
C ASP A 107 9.81 -7.58 0.23
N THR A 108 9.96 -8.34 -0.86
CA THR A 108 9.73 -9.78 -0.88
C THR A 108 10.98 -10.63 -0.62
N LEU A 109 12.12 -10.04 -0.25
CA LEU A 109 13.40 -10.76 -0.09
C LEU A 109 13.24 -12.04 0.72
N GLN A 110 12.70 -11.93 1.95
CA GLN A 110 12.59 -13.07 2.85
C GLN A 110 11.66 -14.16 2.30
N LEU A 111 10.57 -13.76 1.65
CA LEU A 111 9.64 -14.72 1.03
C LEU A 111 10.29 -15.45 -0.13
N TRP A 112 11.10 -14.72 -0.90
CA TRP A 112 11.82 -15.30 -2.03
C TRP A 112 12.92 -16.27 -1.56
N GLU A 113 13.67 -15.90 -0.53
CA GLU A 113 14.69 -16.75 0.09
C GLU A 113 14.10 -18.03 0.69
N LEU A 114 12.93 -17.96 1.31
CA LEU A 114 12.27 -19.09 1.97
C LEU A 114 11.55 -20.04 1.00
N GLY A 115 10.97 -19.56 -0.09
CA GLY A 115 10.15 -20.44 -0.94
C GLY A 115 9.72 -19.82 -2.27
N GLY A 116 10.37 -18.74 -2.71
CA GLY A 116 10.15 -18.12 -4.02
C GLY A 116 8.71 -17.68 -4.25
N LEU A 117 8.24 -17.85 -5.47
CA LEU A 117 6.89 -17.48 -5.91
C LEU A 117 5.79 -18.09 -5.02
N ARG A 118 5.96 -19.34 -4.58
CA ARG A 118 4.96 -20.02 -3.73
C ARG A 118 4.81 -19.33 -2.37
N ALA A 119 5.93 -19.02 -1.71
CA ALA A 119 5.90 -18.33 -0.43
C ALA A 119 5.30 -16.93 -0.57
N PHE A 120 5.64 -16.21 -1.64
CA PHE A 120 5.05 -14.91 -1.94
C PHE A 120 3.52 -14.99 -2.04
N HIS A 121 2.96 -15.88 -2.88
CA HIS A 121 1.51 -15.99 -3.03
C HIS A 121 0.82 -16.38 -1.72
N LEU A 122 1.34 -17.37 -1.00
CA LEU A 122 0.76 -17.79 0.29
C LEU A 122 0.65 -16.62 1.29
N VAL A 123 1.69 -15.80 1.41
CA VAL A 123 1.72 -14.69 2.35
C VAL A 123 0.88 -13.51 1.84
N ALA A 124 0.99 -13.16 0.55
CA ALA A 124 0.23 -12.07 -0.05
C ALA A 124 -1.29 -12.33 0.04
N ASP A 125 -1.73 -13.54 -0.27
CA ASP A 125 -3.15 -13.94 -0.19
C ASP A 125 -3.64 -13.95 1.27
N ALA A 126 -2.84 -14.47 2.20
CA ALA A 126 -3.18 -14.47 3.62
C ALA A 126 -3.35 -13.05 4.18
N LEU A 127 -2.54 -12.10 3.70
CA LEU A 127 -2.57 -10.70 4.15
C LEU A 127 -3.55 -9.82 3.35
N ALA A 128 -4.19 -10.33 2.32
CA ALA A 128 -5.14 -9.57 1.50
C ALA A 128 -6.30 -8.95 2.32
N ARG A 129 -6.65 -9.58 3.47
CA ARG A 129 -7.68 -9.09 4.41
C ARG A 129 -7.10 -8.38 5.63
N SER A 130 -5.78 -8.19 5.68
CA SER A 130 -5.18 -7.45 6.80
C SER A 130 -5.70 -6.00 6.83
N PRO A 131 -6.00 -5.45 8.01
CA PRO A 131 -6.30 -4.03 8.14
C PRO A 131 -5.09 -3.14 7.80
N LEU A 132 -3.85 -3.58 8.08
CA LEU A 132 -2.64 -2.99 7.50
C LEU A 132 -2.55 -3.43 6.04
N LYS A 133 -2.48 -2.49 5.11
CA LYS A 133 -2.39 -2.78 3.67
C LYS A 133 -0.94 -3.05 3.28
N PHE A 134 -0.71 -4.24 2.70
CA PHE A 134 0.59 -4.63 2.18
C PHE A 134 0.60 -4.45 0.66
N TYR A 135 1.47 -3.55 0.18
CA TYR A 135 1.82 -3.39 -1.22
C TYR A 135 3.20 -4.01 -1.43
N TRP A 136 3.31 -4.99 -2.33
CA TRP A 136 4.51 -5.78 -2.46
C TRP A 136 5.43 -5.25 -3.55
N MET A 137 6.69 -5.08 -3.19
CA MET A 137 7.79 -4.82 -4.12
C MET A 137 8.47 -6.15 -4.42
N ILE A 138 8.43 -6.55 -5.68
CA ILE A 138 8.96 -7.86 -6.11
C ILE A 138 10.45 -7.76 -6.30
N ARG A 139 11.20 -8.39 -5.43
CA ARG A 139 12.66 -8.41 -5.44
C ARG A 139 13.19 -9.06 -6.72
N PRO A 140 14.03 -8.37 -7.54
CA PRO A 140 14.48 -8.92 -8.82
C PRO A 140 15.66 -9.88 -8.69
N HIS A 141 16.37 -9.91 -7.55
CA HIS A 141 17.57 -10.69 -7.30
C HIS A 141 17.81 -10.90 -5.80
N ALA A 142 18.65 -11.85 -5.42
CA ALA A 142 19.09 -12.06 -4.05
C ALA A 142 19.90 -10.86 -3.52
N GLN A 143 19.98 -10.70 -2.20
CA GLN A 143 20.82 -9.67 -1.58
C GLN A 143 22.29 -9.86 -1.94
N SER A 144 22.76 -11.10 -1.85
CA SER A 144 24.12 -11.49 -2.22
C SER A 144 24.06 -12.50 -3.37
N ARG A 145 25.06 -12.48 -4.24
CA ARG A 145 25.17 -13.46 -5.33
C ARG A 145 25.37 -14.87 -4.75
N SER A 146 24.62 -15.82 -5.26
CA SER A 146 24.74 -17.23 -4.94
C SER A 146 24.59 -18.08 -6.19
N ALA A 147 25.16 -19.28 -6.20
CA ALA A 147 25.12 -20.18 -7.35
C ALA A 147 23.68 -20.63 -7.70
N ASP A 148 22.77 -20.64 -6.75
CA ASP A 148 21.39 -21.05 -6.93
C ASP A 148 20.42 -19.87 -7.23
N GLU A 149 20.92 -18.63 -7.24
CA GLU A 149 20.11 -17.44 -7.55
C GLU A 149 19.33 -17.56 -8.86
N PRO A 150 19.89 -18.03 -10.00
CA PRO A 150 19.14 -18.19 -11.24
C PRO A 150 17.97 -19.16 -11.13
N ARG A 151 18.03 -20.11 -10.21
CA ARG A 151 16.94 -21.06 -9.96
C ARG A 151 15.83 -20.44 -9.12
N ARG A 152 16.19 -19.59 -8.15
CA ARG A 152 15.25 -18.94 -7.22
C ARG A 152 14.58 -17.73 -7.85
N TYR A 153 15.30 -16.92 -8.61
CA TYR A 153 14.81 -15.68 -9.21
C TYR A 153 14.58 -15.83 -10.72
N LYS A 154 13.79 -16.82 -11.11
CA LYS A 154 13.43 -17.02 -12.53
C LYS A 154 12.59 -15.88 -13.04
N LEU A 155 12.91 -15.36 -14.23
CA LEU A 155 12.17 -14.26 -14.87
C LEU A 155 10.66 -14.55 -14.97
N ALA A 156 10.30 -15.80 -15.32
CA ALA A 156 8.90 -16.21 -15.41
C ALA A 156 8.17 -16.17 -14.06
N ASP A 157 8.85 -16.47 -12.95
CA ASP A 157 8.26 -16.45 -11.61
C ASP A 157 8.13 -15.00 -11.10
N LEU A 158 9.11 -14.14 -11.42
CA LEU A 158 9.03 -12.70 -11.17
C LEU A 158 7.85 -12.07 -11.92
N ALA A 159 7.67 -12.43 -13.19
CA ALA A 159 6.54 -11.95 -13.99
C ALA A 159 5.17 -12.37 -13.41
N LYS A 160 5.06 -13.62 -12.93
CA LYS A 160 3.85 -14.09 -12.23
C LYS A 160 3.59 -13.35 -10.93
N ALA A 161 4.65 -13.06 -10.15
CA ALA A 161 4.51 -12.27 -8.93
C ALA A 161 4.07 -10.84 -9.22
N MET A 162 4.62 -10.21 -10.27
CA MET A 162 4.21 -8.87 -10.71
C MET A 162 2.75 -8.80 -11.20
N ALA A 163 2.19 -9.92 -11.64
CA ALA A 163 0.77 -10.00 -12.01
C ALA A 163 -0.17 -10.02 -10.79
N HIS A 164 0.33 -10.19 -9.58
CA HIS A 164 -0.48 -10.20 -8.36
C HIS A 164 -1.07 -8.80 -8.09
N PRO A 165 -2.36 -8.70 -7.70
CA PRO A 165 -3.04 -7.40 -7.52
C PRO A 165 -2.35 -6.44 -6.52
N CYS A 166 -1.65 -6.98 -5.54
CA CYS A 166 -0.93 -6.20 -4.52
C CYS A 166 0.55 -5.94 -4.88
N ALA A 167 1.06 -6.46 -6.01
CA ALA A 167 2.39 -6.15 -6.50
C ALA A 167 2.39 -4.77 -7.17
N VAL A 168 3.26 -3.88 -6.73
CA VAL A 168 3.24 -2.47 -7.15
C VAL A 168 4.56 -1.96 -7.71
N ALA A 169 5.66 -2.70 -7.51
CA ALA A 169 6.99 -2.31 -7.97
C ALA A 169 7.88 -3.53 -8.19
N ILE A 170 8.93 -3.35 -8.98
CA ILE A 170 10.14 -4.19 -8.94
C ILE A 170 11.13 -3.52 -8.00
N GLY A 171 11.62 -4.23 -7.00
CA GLY A 171 12.56 -3.73 -5.99
C GLY A 171 12.64 -4.66 -4.80
N GLU A 172 13.58 -4.52 -3.96
CA GLU A 172 14.60 -3.48 -3.89
C GLU A 172 15.79 -3.82 -4.83
N VAL A 173 16.21 -2.89 -5.67
CA VAL A 173 17.39 -3.07 -6.54
C VAL A 173 18.64 -2.63 -5.78
N THR A 174 19.35 -3.58 -5.17
CA THR A 174 20.59 -3.30 -4.44
C THR A 174 21.85 -3.39 -5.34
N ARG A 175 21.72 -4.07 -6.48
CA ARG A 175 22.80 -4.23 -7.47
C ARG A 175 22.68 -3.22 -8.63
N TRP A 176 22.35 -1.97 -8.29
CA TRP A 176 22.25 -0.90 -9.27
C TRP A 176 23.51 -0.69 -10.15
N PRO A 177 24.76 -0.95 -9.67
CA PRO A 177 25.93 -0.85 -10.54
C PRO A 177 25.89 -1.84 -11.73
N GLU A 178 25.23 -3.00 -11.55
CA GLU A 178 25.03 -3.94 -12.66
C GLU A 178 24.04 -3.41 -13.70
N ALA A 179 22.97 -2.72 -13.26
CA ALA A 179 22.04 -2.07 -14.16
C ALA A 179 22.73 -0.94 -14.93
N TRP A 180 23.50 -0.11 -14.23
CA TRP A 180 24.32 0.94 -14.81
C TRP A 180 25.35 0.39 -15.80
N GLY A 181 25.98 -0.74 -15.49
CA GLY A 181 26.92 -1.46 -16.35
C GLY A 181 26.27 -2.19 -17.54
N GLY A 182 24.95 -2.09 -17.71
CA GLY A 182 24.24 -2.67 -18.85
C GLY A 182 23.98 -4.18 -18.75
N SER A 183 23.92 -4.75 -17.57
CA SER A 183 23.57 -6.17 -17.38
C SER A 183 22.20 -6.49 -18.00
N LEU A 184 22.23 -7.23 -19.13
CA LEU A 184 20.98 -7.60 -19.83
C LEU A 184 20.05 -8.45 -18.99
N ASP A 185 20.57 -9.29 -18.10
CA ASP A 185 19.72 -10.10 -17.20
C ASP A 185 18.98 -9.20 -16.22
N LEU A 186 19.68 -8.30 -15.55
CA LEU A 186 19.05 -7.37 -14.62
C LEU A 186 18.08 -6.42 -15.33
N LEU A 187 18.46 -5.86 -16.49
CA LEU A 187 17.58 -4.99 -17.26
C LEU A 187 16.28 -5.69 -17.70
N ARG A 188 16.34 -6.97 -18.08
CA ARG A 188 15.13 -7.76 -18.39
C ARG A 188 14.22 -7.92 -17.17
N ARG A 189 14.78 -8.09 -15.98
CA ARG A 189 14.02 -8.17 -14.72
C ARG A 189 13.38 -6.84 -14.38
N LEU A 190 14.11 -5.73 -14.53
CA LEU A 190 13.59 -4.38 -14.31
C LEU A 190 12.47 -4.03 -15.30
N ALA A 191 12.56 -4.52 -16.54
CA ALA A 191 11.52 -4.31 -17.56
C ALA A 191 10.16 -4.96 -17.20
N LEU A 192 10.09 -5.82 -16.18
CA LEU A 192 8.82 -6.31 -15.65
C LEU A 192 8.02 -5.23 -14.92
N ALA A 193 8.64 -4.11 -14.53
CA ALA A 193 8.00 -2.96 -13.92
C ALA A 193 7.21 -2.15 -14.95
N HIS A 194 6.23 -2.77 -15.61
CA HIS A 194 5.35 -2.11 -16.58
C HIS A 194 3.88 -2.31 -16.18
N GLY A 195 2.97 -1.58 -16.78
CA GLY A 195 1.54 -1.65 -16.50
C GLY A 195 1.02 -0.48 -15.66
N ARG A 196 0.10 -0.74 -14.72
CA ARG A 196 -0.62 0.31 -13.99
C ARG A 196 0.26 1.25 -13.16
N LEU A 197 1.35 0.74 -12.61
CA LEU A 197 2.28 1.48 -11.75
C LEU A 197 3.71 1.01 -12.08
N PRO A 198 4.29 1.46 -13.21
CA PRO A 198 5.65 1.09 -13.57
C PRO A 198 6.62 1.75 -12.60
N ARG A 199 7.06 1.01 -11.59
CA ARG A 199 7.98 1.50 -10.58
C ARG A 199 9.14 0.54 -10.42
N VAL A 200 10.33 1.10 -10.42
CA VAL A 200 11.54 0.44 -9.98
C VAL A 200 12.02 1.20 -8.74
N GLU A 201 12.31 0.47 -7.69
CA GLU A 201 12.77 1.01 -6.43
C GLU A 201 14.08 0.33 -6.05
N GLY A 202 14.95 1.02 -5.35
CA GLY A 202 16.24 0.48 -4.93
C GLY A 202 17.15 1.48 -4.29
N HIS A 203 18.35 1.05 -3.98
CA HIS A 203 19.39 1.90 -3.42
C HIS A 203 20.05 2.74 -4.51
N THR A 204 20.31 3.98 -4.18
CA THR A 204 21.31 4.79 -4.85
C THR A 204 22.43 5.01 -3.86
N ALA A 205 23.57 4.38 -4.09
CA ALA A 205 24.79 4.73 -3.39
C ALA A 205 25.49 5.80 -4.27
N GLY A 206 25.24 7.03 -4.01
CA GLY A 206 25.86 8.14 -4.70
C GLY A 206 26.41 9.13 -3.73
#